data_85c1c2793eeb9c33e595de88fae261cb
#
_entry.id   85c1c2793eeb9c33e595de88fae261cb
#
_cell.length_a   1.000
_cell.length_b   1.000
_cell.length_c   1.000
_cell.angle_alpha   90.00
_cell.angle_beta   90.00
_cell.angle_gamma   90.00
#
_symmetry.space_group_name_H-M   'P 1'
#
loop_
_entity.id
_entity.type
_entity.pdbx_description
1 polymer ?
#
loop_
_entity_poly.entity_id
_entity_poly.type
_entity_poly.pdbx_seq_one_letter_code
_entity_poly.pdbx_strand_id
1 'polypeptide(L)'
;MFRSKRRPLIFTQADHARFAATIALNWRERPALPFDSFVRGVADHDRGYGEHDDAEIGVVDNVRWVEIQRAGFRPRGEDPVVDLVAALHIRRLLSPPEDELELAALAELDELLPALVSAAGVTREAAEAADAVTNVCDRIAFAFPFEEQATGEARGIAYRLDGQGIVEVDPWPLEVPVLRGLVPAFEADGYPGRLAPTVVPFELRPR
;
A
#
# COMPACT_ATOMS: atom_id res chain seq x y z
N MET A 1 -12.29 -0.79 1.81
CA MET A 1 -12.14 -2.02 2.66
C MET A 1 -11.93 -3.24 1.79
N PHE A 2 -11.46 -4.32 2.36
CA PHE A 2 -11.43 -5.63 1.71
C PHE A 2 -11.63 -6.76 2.72
N ARG A 3 -12.18 -7.86 2.22
CA ARG A 3 -12.50 -9.04 3.01
C ARG A 3 -11.37 -10.04 2.94
N SER A 4 -10.90 -10.55 4.07
CA SER A 4 -9.94 -11.66 4.10
C SER A 4 -10.55 -12.90 3.46
N LYS A 5 -9.75 -13.64 2.70
CA LYS A 5 -10.21 -14.85 1.98
C LYS A 5 -10.33 -16.08 2.87
N ARG A 6 -9.65 -16.10 4.02
CA ARG A 6 -9.58 -17.27 4.90
C ARG A 6 -10.09 -17.01 6.30
N ARG A 7 -10.03 -15.75 6.77
CA ARG A 7 -10.48 -15.35 8.11
C ARG A 7 -11.78 -14.56 8.01
N PRO A 8 -12.68 -14.63 9.00
CA PRO A 8 -13.91 -13.83 9.05
C PRO A 8 -13.61 -12.38 9.44
N LEU A 9 -12.73 -11.71 8.68
CA LEU A 9 -12.20 -10.38 8.97
C LEU A 9 -12.33 -9.45 7.76
N ILE A 10 -12.47 -8.17 8.07
CA ILE A 10 -12.47 -7.05 7.12
C ILE A 10 -11.38 -6.07 7.54
N PHE A 11 -10.63 -5.58 6.57
CA PHE A 11 -9.57 -4.60 6.75
C PHE A 11 -9.89 -3.32 5.97
N THR A 12 -9.49 -2.18 6.51
CA THR A 12 -9.53 -0.93 5.76
C THR A 12 -8.27 -0.78 4.90
N GLN A 13 -8.36 -0.01 3.81
CA GLN A 13 -7.17 0.36 3.02
C GLN A 13 -6.22 1.23 3.85
N ALA A 14 -6.77 2.08 4.71
CA ALA A 14 -5.97 2.89 5.61
C ALA A 14 -5.14 2.05 6.60
N ASP A 15 -5.71 0.98 7.17
CA ASP A 15 -4.98 0.11 8.10
C ASP A 15 -3.96 -0.78 7.37
N HIS A 16 -4.28 -1.23 6.15
CA HIS A 16 -3.34 -1.88 5.26
C HIS A 16 -2.14 -0.95 4.95
N ALA A 17 -2.39 0.30 4.56
CA ALA A 17 -1.35 1.26 4.24
C ALA A 17 -0.47 1.60 5.47
N ARG A 18 -1.06 1.72 6.67
CA ARG A 18 -0.30 1.89 7.93
C ARG A 18 0.56 0.68 8.25
N PHE A 19 0.09 -0.52 7.94
CA PHE A 19 0.90 -1.73 8.08
C PHE A 19 2.09 -1.72 7.10
N ALA A 20 1.88 -1.36 5.83
CA ALA A 20 2.95 -1.15 4.87
C ALA A 20 3.98 -0.11 5.37
N ALA A 21 3.52 1.01 5.94
CA ALA A 21 4.38 2.03 6.53
C ALA A 21 5.17 1.51 7.75
N THR A 22 4.59 0.62 8.55
CA THR A 22 5.31 -0.03 9.66
C THR A 22 6.48 -0.87 9.13
N ILE A 23 6.32 -1.56 8.00
CA ILE A 23 7.40 -2.28 7.33
C ILE A 23 8.45 -1.29 6.79
N ALA A 24 8.01 -0.24 6.09
CA ALA A 24 8.89 0.80 5.53
C ALA A 24 9.72 1.53 6.60
N LEU A 25 9.14 1.78 7.78
CA LEU A 25 9.83 2.42 8.91
C LEU A 25 11.07 1.61 9.38
N ASN A 26 11.01 0.29 9.25
CA ASN A 26 12.07 -0.62 9.63
C ASN A 26 12.97 -1.03 8.44
N TRP A 27 12.86 -0.39 7.29
CA TRP A 27 13.64 -0.71 6.11
C TRP A 27 15.11 -0.36 6.29
N ARG A 28 16.02 -1.33 6.05
CA ARG A 28 17.46 -1.17 6.30
C ARG A 28 18.10 -0.14 5.39
N GLU A 29 17.83 -0.21 4.09
CA GLU A 29 18.39 0.69 3.08
C GLU A 29 17.40 1.81 2.79
N ARG A 30 17.43 2.86 3.61
CA ARG A 30 16.48 3.98 3.50
C ARG A 30 16.56 4.63 2.12
N PRO A 31 15.41 4.87 1.45
CA PRO A 31 15.39 5.64 0.22
C PRO A 31 15.99 7.03 0.40
N ALA A 32 16.56 7.59 -0.68
CA ALA A 32 17.17 8.92 -0.68
C ALA A 32 16.10 10.04 -0.76
N LEU A 33 15.09 9.95 0.10
CA LEU A 33 14.03 10.93 0.34
C LEU A 33 14.05 11.34 1.83
N PRO A 34 13.46 12.50 2.21
CA PRO A 34 13.15 12.79 3.60
C PRO A 34 12.38 11.63 4.23
N PHE A 35 13.05 10.86 5.10
CA PHE A 35 12.60 9.51 5.49
C PHE A 35 11.24 9.52 6.20
N ASP A 36 11.01 10.48 7.10
CA ASP A 36 9.73 10.59 7.80
C ASP A 36 8.57 10.91 6.84
N SER A 37 8.82 11.75 5.82
CA SER A 37 7.86 12.05 4.77
C SER A 37 7.62 10.84 3.85
N PHE A 38 8.67 10.08 3.54
CA PHE A 38 8.55 8.82 2.80
C PHE A 38 7.66 7.82 3.55
N VAL A 39 7.91 7.58 4.85
CA VAL A 39 7.09 6.66 5.66
C VAL A 39 5.64 7.12 5.73
N ARG A 40 5.39 8.44 5.89
CA ARG A 40 4.02 8.99 5.82
C ARG A 40 3.40 8.77 4.45
N GLY A 41 4.16 8.94 3.37
CA GLY A 41 3.69 8.66 2.02
C GLY A 41 3.29 7.20 1.83
N VAL A 42 4.06 6.26 2.41
CA VAL A 42 3.68 4.84 2.43
C VAL A 42 2.41 4.61 3.28
N ALA A 43 2.22 5.33 4.38
CA ALA A 43 0.99 5.24 5.18
C ALA A 43 -0.25 5.80 4.44
N ASP A 44 -0.04 6.67 3.46
CA ASP A 44 -1.08 7.35 2.68
C ASP A 44 -1.18 6.85 1.22
N HIS A 45 -0.49 5.76 0.85
CA HIS A 45 -0.42 5.37 -0.55
C HIS A 45 -1.81 5.02 -1.14
N ASP A 46 -2.72 4.54 -0.32
CA ASP A 46 -4.11 4.22 -0.65
C ASP A 46 -5.12 5.32 -0.25
N ARG A 47 -4.65 6.54 -0.03
CA ARG A 47 -5.46 7.68 0.47
C ARG A 47 -6.67 8.04 -0.38
N GLY A 48 -6.72 7.57 -1.64
CA GLY A 48 -7.87 7.75 -2.52
C GLY A 48 -9.13 7.05 -2.02
N TYR A 49 -8.97 5.99 -1.26
CA TYR A 49 -10.08 5.33 -0.57
C TYR A 49 -10.65 6.16 0.59
N GLY A 50 -9.89 7.02 1.24
CA GLY A 50 -10.26 7.99 2.26
C GLY A 50 -11.65 7.82 2.87
N GLU A 51 -12.55 8.77 2.61
CA GLU A 51 -13.96 8.72 3.02
C GLU A 51 -14.77 7.60 2.34
N HIS A 52 -14.20 6.96 1.30
CA HIS A 52 -14.78 5.86 0.52
C HIS A 52 -14.17 4.50 0.89
N ASP A 53 -13.51 4.39 2.01
CA ASP A 53 -12.96 3.12 2.51
C ASP A 53 -14.05 2.09 2.85
N ASP A 54 -15.32 2.47 2.74
CA ASP A 54 -16.49 1.59 2.71
C ASP A 54 -16.64 0.81 1.37
N ALA A 55 -15.93 1.23 0.30
CA ALA A 55 -15.90 0.52 -0.96
C ALA A 55 -15.06 -0.78 -0.84
N GLU A 56 -15.74 -1.92 -0.92
CA GLU A 56 -15.07 -3.23 -0.83
C GLU A 56 -14.34 -3.55 -2.15
N ILE A 57 -13.03 -3.81 -2.08
CA ILE A 57 -12.23 -4.23 -3.25
C ILE A 57 -12.86 -5.48 -3.89
N GLY A 58 -12.95 -5.48 -5.23
CA GLY A 58 -13.55 -6.57 -6.01
C GLY A 58 -15.08 -6.51 -6.11
N VAL A 59 -15.72 -5.53 -5.44
CA VAL A 59 -17.16 -5.23 -5.57
C VAL A 59 -17.40 -3.88 -6.23
N VAL A 60 -16.49 -2.94 -6.05
CA VAL A 60 -16.53 -1.62 -6.69
C VAL A 60 -16.32 -1.76 -8.21
N ASP A 61 -17.17 -1.08 -8.99
CA ASP A 61 -17.01 -1.07 -10.45
C ASP A 61 -15.78 -0.27 -10.89
N ASN A 62 -15.36 -0.46 -12.15
CA ASN A 62 -14.14 0.16 -12.66
C ASN A 62 -14.22 1.69 -12.71
N VAL A 63 -15.37 2.28 -13.00
CA VAL A 63 -15.55 3.74 -13.00
C VAL A 63 -15.24 4.28 -11.61
N ARG A 64 -15.82 3.69 -10.59
CA ARG A 64 -15.60 4.07 -9.20
C ARG A 64 -14.17 3.83 -8.74
N TRP A 65 -13.56 2.71 -9.16
CA TRP A 65 -12.18 2.40 -8.85
C TRP A 65 -11.22 3.46 -9.42
N VAL A 66 -11.39 3.84 -10.71
CA VAL A 66 -10.57 4.89 -11.35
C VAL A 66 -10.77 6.25 -10.68
N GLU A 67 -11.99 6.61 -10.25
CA GLU A 67 -12.24 7.83 -9.47
C GLU A 67 -11.48 7.83 -8.13
N ILE A 68 -11.43 6.70 -7.45
CA ILE A 68 -10.64 6.52 -6.22
C ILE A 68 -9.15 6.75 -6.50
N GLN A 69 -8.61 6.16 -7.59
CA GLN A 69 -7.22 6.36 -7.97
C GLN A 69 -6.94 7.84 -8.29
N ARG A 70 -7.80 8.52 -9.06
CA ARG A 70 -7.68 9.96 -9.32
C ARG A 70 -7.70 10.80 -8.05
N ALA A 71 -8.56 10.48 -7.08
CA ALA A 71 -8.59 11.15 -5.79
C ALA A 71 -7.29 10.93 -5.00
N GLY A 72 -6.68 9.75 -5.14
CA GLY A 72 -5.45 9.38 -4.46
C GLY A 72 -4.20 10.10 -4.99
N PHE A 73 -4.05 10.25 -6.30
CA PHE A 73 -2.86 10.89 -6.86
C PHE A 73 -2.94 12.42 -6.93
N ARG A 74 -4.11 13.03 -6.72
CA ARG A 74 -4.21 14.49 -6.65
C ARG A 74 -3.38 15.03 -5.50
N PRO A 75 -2.49 16.03 -5.76
CA PRO A 75 -1.69 16.63 -4.70
C PRO A 75 -2.58 17.28 -3.63
N ARG A 76 -2.26 17.03 -2.37
CA ARG A 76 -2.89 17.73 -1.23
C ARG A 76 -2.10 18.98 -0.84
N GLY A 77 -0.83 19.05 -1.25
CA GLY A 77 0.04 20.21 -1.03
C GLY A 77 0.58 20.37 0.39
N GLU A 78 0.29 19.43 1.29
CA GLU A 78 0.78 19.45 2.66
C GLU A 78 2.23 18.99 2.78
N ASP A 79 2.58 17.93 2.03
CA ASP A 79 3.93 17.37 1.95
C ASP A 79 4.17 16.81 0.54
N PRO A 80 5.04 17.45 -0.26
CA PRO A 80 5.29 17.01 -1.65
C PRO A 80 5.84 15.59 -1.77
N VAL A 81 6.56 15.08 -0.76
CA VAL A 81 7.07 13.70 -0.76
C VAL A 81 5.93 12.71 -0.55
N VAL A 82 4.98 13.01 0.33
CA VAL A 82 3.77 12.19 0.52
C VAL A 82 2.95 12.14 -0.76
N ASP A 83 2.75 13.30 -1.41
CA ASP A 83 2.03 13.39 -2.69
C ASP A 83 2.71 12.56 -3.78
N LEU A 84 4.05 12.61 -3.86
CA LEU A 84 4.84 11.84 -4.81
C LEU A 84 4.74 10.33 -4.58
N VAL A 85 4.86 9.86 -3.33
CA VAL A 85 4.80 8.42 -3.00
C VAL A 85 3.43 7.85 -3.34
N ALA A 86 2.35 8.54 -3.00
CA ALA A 86 0.99 8.12 -3.35
C ALA A 86 0.79 8.07 -4.88
N ALA A 87 1.28 9.09 -5.60
CA ALA A 87 1.19 9.15 -7.05
C ALA A 87 1.96 8.00 -7.75
N LEU A 88 3.16 7.68 -7.27
CA LEU A 88 3.96 6.57 -7.82
C LEU A 88 3.30 5.21 -7.58
N HIS A 89 2.74 4.99 -6.38
CA HIS A 89 1.97 3.79 -6.09
C HIS A 89 0.80 3.62 -7.07
N ILE A 90 -0.01 4.66 -7.24
CA ILE A 90 -1.18 4.62 -8.13
C ILE A 90 -0.75 4.44 -9.59
N ARG A 91 0.34 5.07 -10.02
CA ARG A 91 0.91 4.85 -11.36
C ARG A 91 1.22 3.37 -11.61
N ARG A 92 1.73 2.67 -10.60
CA ARG A 92 2.01 1.24 -10.67
C ARG A 92 0.72 0.42 -10.76
N LEU A 93 -0.34 0.79 -10.05
CA LEU A 93 -1.64 0.13 -10.13
C LEU A 93 -2.29 0.28 -11.50
N LEU A 94 -2.16 1.47 -12.13
CA LEU A 94 -2.69 1.77 -13.47
C LEU A 94 -1.80 1.26 -14.62
N SER A 95 -0.72 0.51 -14.37
CA SER A 95 0.25 0.09 -15.39
C SER A 95 0.43 -1.43 -15.45
N PRO A 96 0.13 -2.10 -16.57
CA PRO A 96 -0.48 -1.55 -17.79
C PRO A 96 -1.97 -1.27 -17.62
N PRO A 97 -2.52 -0.23 -18.28
CA PRO A 97 -3.95 0.07 -18.19
C PRO A 97 -4.78 -1.03 -18.86
N GLU A 98 -5.92 -1.40 -18.26
CA GLU A 98 -6.81 -2.45 -18.76
C GLU A 98 -7.88 -1.91 -19.72
N ASP A 99 -8.20 -0.61 -19.63
CA ASP A 99 -9.20 0.04 -20.49
C ASP A 99 -8.91 1.54 -20.73
N GLU A 100 -9.83 2.22 -21.44
CA GLU A 100 -9.70 3.65 -21.79
C GLU A 100 -9.78 4.58 -20.58
N LEU A 101 -10.49 4.20 -19.52
CA LEU A 101 -10.61 5.02 -18.30
C LEU A 101 -9.29 5.01 -17.51
N GLU A 102 -8.69 3.84 -17.38
CA GLU A 102 -7.38 3.68 -16.75
C GLU A 102 -6.29 4.34 -17.57
N LEU A 103 -6.33 4.20 -18.90
CA LEU A 103 -5.39 4.87 -19.81
C LEU A 103 -5.47 6.39 -19.66
N ALA A 104 -6.67 6.96 -19.58
CA ALA A 104 -6.85 8.40 -19.38
C ALA A 104 -6.32 8.84 -18.00
N ALA A 105 -6.60 8.09 -16.93
CA ALA A 105 -6.10 8.40 -15.59
C ALA A 105 -4.57 8.29 -15.50
N LEU A 106 -3.97 7.29 -16.15
CA LEU A 106 -2.53 7.13 -16.22
C LEU A 106 -1.86 8.29 -16.97
N ALA A 107 -2.47 8.75 -18.08
CA ALA A 107 -1.97 9.91 -18.83
C ALA A 107 -2.00 11.20 -18.00
N GLU A 108 -3.12 11.46 -17.28
CA GLU A 108 -3.23 12.58 -16.34
C GLU A 108 -2.12 12.53 -15.27
N LEU A 109 -1.85 11.35 -14.73
CA LEU A 109 -0.83 11.15 -13.71
C LEU A 109 0.59 11.32 -14.26
N ASP A 110 0.88 10.80 -15.47
CA ASP A 110 2.18 10.94 -16.12
C ASP A 110 2.50 12.40 -16.46
N GLU A 111 1.50 13.21 -16.80
CA GLU A 111 1.65 14.67 -16.98
C GLU A 111 1.95 15.40 -15.65
N LEU A 112 1.38 14.94 -14.54
CA LEU A 112 1.57 15.51 -13.21
C LEU A 112 2.92 15.15 -12.57
N LEU A 113 3.43 13.95 -12.85
CA LEU A 113 4.56 13.35 -12.14
C LEU A 113 5.85 14.20 -12.16
N PRO A 114 6.26 14.86 -13.25
CA PRO A 114 7.45 15.73 -13.26
C PRO A 114 7.33 16.89 -12.26
N ALA A 115 6.14 17.47 -12.10
CA ALA A 115 5.90 18.55 -11.15
C ALA A 115 5.98 18.03 -9.70
N LEU A 116 5.48 16.83 -9.41
CA LEU A 116 5.57 16.21 -8.09
C LEU A 116 7.03 15.89 -7.71
N VAL A 117 7.81 15.32 -8.63
CA VAL A 117 9.25 15.06 -8.43
C VAL A 117 10.00 16.36 -8.13
N SER A 118 9.72 17.42 -8.90
CA SER A 118 10.33 18.74 -8.70
C SER A 118 9.93 19.35 -7.36
N ALA A 119 8.65 19.29 -6.99
CA ALA A 119 8.14 19.82 -5.72
C ALA A 119 8.72 19.07 -4.51
N ALA A 120 8.91 17.76 -4.62
CA ALA A 120 9.55 16.95 -3.59
C ALA A 120 11.07 17.22 -3.47
N GLY A 121 11.68 17.91 -4.44
CA GLY A 121 13.11 18.23 -4.45
C GLY A 121 14.02 17.01 -4.60
N VAL A 122 13.56 15.97 -5.25
CA VAL A 122 14.28 14.69 -5.42
C VAL A 122 14.58 14.42 -6.90
N THR A 123 15.48 13.48 -7.17
CA THR A 123 15.68 13.00 -8.54
C THR A 123 14.65 11.93 -8.90
N ARG A 124 14.45 11.71 -10.20
CA ARG A 124 13.56 10.65 -10.69
C ARG A 124 14.03 9.26 -10.22
N GLU A 125 15.32 9.01 -10.24
CA GLU A 125 15.93 7.74 -9.80
C GLU A 125 15.68 7.50 -8.31
N ALA A 126 15.78 8.54 -7.47
CA ALA A 126 15.46 8.44 -6.05
C ALA A 126 13.97 8.15 -5.82
N ALA A 127 13.09 8.79 -6.59
CA ALA A 127 11.64 8.54 -6.56
C ALA A 127 11.30 7.09 -6.96
N GLU A 128 11.89 6.58 -8.06
CA GLU A 128 11.71 5.21 -8.53
C GLU A 128 12.26 4.17 -7.52
N ALA A 129 13.39 4.46 -6.88
CA ALA A 129 13.93 3.61 -5.82
C ALA A 129 13.02 3.58 -4.58
N ALA A 130 12.42 4.71 -4.20
CA ALA A 130 11.44 4.77 -3.12
C ALA A 130 10.15 4.01 -3.46
N ASP A 131 9.65 4.12 -4.70
CA ASP A 131 8.50 3.32 -5.16
C ASP A 131 8.80 1.81 -5.14
N ALA A 132 10.03 1.40 -5.44
CA ALA A 132 10.43 0.01 -5.32
C ALA A 132 10.29 -0.52 -3.89
N VAL A 133 10.69 0.27 -2.88
CA VAL A 133 10.49 -0.07 -1.45
C VAL A 133 9.00 -0.07 -1.10
N THR A 134 8.25 0.97 -1.52
CA THR A 134 6.80 1.04 -1.31
C THR A 134 6.09 -0.19 -1.87
N ASN A 135 6.45 -0.63 -3.08
CA ASN A 135 5.87 -1.82 -3.71
C ASN A 135 6.06 -3.09 -2.87
N VAL A 136 7.26 -3.32 -2.33
CA VAL A 136 7.52 -4.49 -1.49
C VAL A 136 6.71 -4.41 -0.19
N CYS A 137 6.72 -3.26 0.47
CA CYS A 137 5.97 -3.04 1.71
C CYS A 137 4.46 -3.24 1.53
N ASP A 138 3.89 -2.66 0.46
CA ASP A 138 2.51 -2.78 0.05
C ASP A 138 2.12 -4.23 -0.19
N ARG A 139 2.88 -4.97 -1.00
CA ARG A 139 2.58 -6.37 -1.31
C ARG A 139 2.63 -7.29 -0.10
N ILE A 140 3.60 -7.12 0.79
CA ILE A 140 3.69 -7.88 2.04
C ILE A 140 2.50 -7.52 2.94
N ALA A 141 2.21 -6.21 3.07
CA ALA A 141 1.10 -5.72 3.87
C ALA A 141 -0.26 -6.14 3.30
N PHE A 142 -0.39 -6.33 1.99
CA PHE A 142 -1.62 -6.84 1.38
C PHE A 142 -1.78 -8.34 1.54
N ALA A 143 -0.68 -9.12 1.36
CA ALA A 143 -0.71 -10.57 1.47
C ALA A 143 -1.20 -11.06 2.84
N PHE A 144 -0.80 -10.39 3.92
CA PHE A 144 -1.18 -10.77 5.29
C PHE A 144 -2.68 -10.63 5.58
N PRO A 145 -3.34 -9.48 5.30
CA PRO A 145 -4.77 -9.34 5.56
C PRO A 145 -5.65 -10.05 4.53
N PHE A 146 -5.30 -9.97 3.25
CA PHE A 146 -6.13 -10.48 2.15
C PHE A 146 -6.02 -11.99 1.98
N GLU A 147 -4.82 -12.57 2.17
CA GLU A 147 -4.52 -14.00 2.14
C GLU A 147 -4.70 -14.68 0.78
N GLU A 148 -5.04 -13.94 -0.27
CA GLU A 148 -5.20 -14.51 -1.63
C GLU A 148 -3.84 -14.74 -2.29
N GLN A 149 -2.90 -13.82 -2.11
CA GLN A 149 -1.54 -13.89 -2.62
C GLN A 149 -0.56 -14.19 -1.48
N ALA A 150 -0.79 -15.33 -0.81
CA ALA A 150 0.00 -15.74 0.36
C ALA A 150 1.48 -15.98 0.05
N THR A 151 1.86 -16.09 -1.23
CA THR A 151 3.24 -16.22 -1.69
C THR A 151 3.43 -15.28 -2.88
N GLY A 152 4.53 -14.55 -2.90
CA GLY A 152 4.83 -13.64 -3.99
C GLY A 152 6.28 -13.18 -3.98
N GLU A 153 6.60 -12.36 -4.99
CA GLU A 153 7.88 -11.68 -5.13
C GLU A 153 7.64 -10.25 -5.60
N ALA A 154 8.43 -9.31 -5.07
CA ALA A 154 8.50 -7.95 -5.55
C ALA A 154 9.96 -7.48 -5.46
N ARG A 155 10.51 -7.00 -6.59
CA ARG A 155 11.85 -6.44 -6.66
C ARG A 155 12.96 -7.36 -6.11
N GLY A 156 12.87 -8.68 -6.37
CA GLY A 156 13.84 -9.67 -5.91
C GLY A 156 13.67 -10.07 -4.44
N ILE A 157 12.62 -9.60 -3.77
CA ILE A 157 12.28 -9.98 -2.40
C ILE A 157 11.07 -10.90 -2.45
N ALA A 158 11.29 -12.17 -2.12
CA ALA A 158 10.23 -13.16 -2.01
C ALA A 158 9.58 -13.11 -0.63
N TYR A 159 8.28 -13.33 -0.56
CA TYR A 159 7.55 -13.44 0.70
C TYR A 159 6.57 -14.61 0.68
N ARG A 160 6.32 -15.18 1.85
CA ARG A 160 5.35 -16.26 2.04
C ARG A 160 4.63 -16.10 3.38
N LEU A 161 3.31 -16.01 3.33
CA LEU A 161 2.44 -16.08 4.51
C LEU A 161 2.21 -17.54 4.87
N ASP A 162 2.49 -17.91 6.11
CA ASP A 162 2.08 -19.20 6.65
C ASP A 162 0.63 -19.19 7.15
N GLY A 163 0.09 -20.37 7.48
CA GLY A 163 -1.28 -20.49 7.98
C GLY A 163 -1.50 -19.94 9.41
N GLN A 164 -0.46 -19.40 10.05
CA GLN A 164 -0.50 -18.88 11.44
C GLN A 164 -0.34 -17.35 11.52
N GLY A 165 -0.28 -16.66 10.37
CA GLY A 165 -0.12 -15.21 10.31
C GLY A 165 1.33 -14.74 10.38
N ILE A 166 2.30 -15.62 10.11
CA ILE A 166 3.71 -15.28 9.99
C ILE A 166 4.05 -15.08 8.52
N VAL A 167 4.71 -13.97 8.20
CA VAL A 167 5.24 -13.69 6.86
C VAL A 167 6.75 -13.91 6.86
N GLU A 168 7.20 -14.90 6.13
CA GLU A 168 8.62 -15.17 5.87
C GLU A 168 9.07 -14.39 4.64
N VAL A 169 10.23 -13.71 4.74
CA VAL A 169 10.76 -12.80 3.69
C VAL A 169 12.21 -13.13 3.39
N ASP A 170 12.58 -13.22 2.10
CA ASP A 170 13.92 -13.52 1.63
C ASP A 170 14.25 -12.76 0.31
N PRO A 171 15.38 -12.04 0.20
CA PRO A 171 16.30 -11.66 1.30
C PRO A 171 15.63 -10.75 2.33
N TRP A 172 16.13 -10.79 3.58
CA TRP A 172 15.58 -9.99 4.68
C TRP A 172 15.92 -8.49 4.56
N PRO A 173 14.96 -7.59 4.33
CA PRO A 173 15.25 -6.20 4.03
C PRO A 173 15.23 -5.27 5.25
N LEU A 174 14.81 -5.77 6.43
CA LEU A 174 14.58 -4.91 7.59
C LEU A 174 15.82 -4.81 8.50
N GLU A 175 15.94 -3.72 9.25
CA GLU A 175 17.03 -3.50 10.21
C GLU A 175 16.84 -4.33 11.49
N VAL A 176 15.58 -4.67 11.84
CA VAL A 176 15.26 -5.53 12.99
C VAL A 176 15.27 -6.99 12.61
N PRO A 177 15.67 -7.92 13.50
CA PRO A 177 15.74 -9.35 13.17
C PRO A 177 14.35 -9.99 12.98
N VAL A 178 13.32 -9.44 13.60
CA VAL A 178 11.91 -9.84 13.50
C VAL A 178 11.06 -8.60 13.73
N LEU A 179 10.04 -8.40 12.91
CA LEU A 179 9.06 -7.31 13.11
C LEU A 179 7.74 -7.91 13.58
N ARG A 180 7.23 -7.43 14.71
CA ARG A 180 5.95 -7.86 15.30
C ARG A 180 5.06 -6.65 15.57
N GLY A 181 3.74 -6.86 15.49
CA GLY A 181 2.78 -5.83 15.82
C GLY A 181 1.34 -6.31 15.70
N LEU A 182 0.43 -5.36 15.62
CA LEU A 182 -1.00 -5.58 15.49
C LEU A 182 -1.52 -4.79 14.28
N VAL A 183 -2.39 -5.42 13.49
CA VAL A 183 -3.13 -4.75 12.42
C VAL A 183 -4.58 -4.61 12.87
N PRO A 184 -5.15 -3.39 12.87
CA PRO A 184 -6.57 -3.19 13.13
C PRO A 184 -7.41 -3.90 12.05
N ALA A 185 -8.55 -4.43 12.46
CA ALA A 185 -9.49 -5.13 11.59
C ALA A 185 -10.90 -5.01 12.15
N PHE A 186 -11.89 -5.51 11.43
CA PHE A 186 -13.26 -5.68 11.89
C PHE A 186 -13.71 -7.12 11.69
N GLU A 187 -14.55 -7.62 12.58
CA GLU A 187 -15.21 -8.90 12.37
C GLU A 187 -16.16 -8.82 11.18
N ALA A 188 -16.12 -9.82 10.29
CA ALA A 188 -16.98 -9.85 9.10
C ALA A 188 -18.45 -10.10 9.43
N ASP A 189 -18.75 -10.62 10.65
CA ASP A 189 -20.12 -10.86 11.09
C ASP A 189 -20.86 -9.53 11.30
N GLY A 190 -21.96 -9.38 10.57
CA GLY A 190 -22.75 -8.15 10.58
C GLY A 190 -22.30 -7.05 9.62
N TYR A 191 -21.17 -7.18 8.95
CA TYR A 191 -20.77 -6.22 7.89
C TYR A 191 -21.72 -6.31 6.66
N PRO A 192 -22.12 -5.16 6.02
CA PRO A 192 -21.71 -3.79 6.31
C PRO A 192 -22.55 -3.09 7.40
N GLY A 193 -23.61 -3.69 7.91
CA GLY A 193 -24.52 -3.07 8.87
C GLY A 193 -23.90 -2.79 10.24
N ARG A 194 -22.86 -3.53 10.62
CA ARG A 194 -22.12 -3.35 11.87
C ARG A 194 -20.62 -3.57 11.65
N LEU A 195 -19.82 -2.66 12.19
CA LEU A 195 -18.36 -2.78 12.26
C LEU A 195 -17.97 -3.10 13.71
N ALA A 196 -17.55 -4.33 13.98
CA ALA A 196 -17.04 -4.76 15.29
C ALA A 196 -15.50 -4.74 15.24
N PRO A 197 -14.82 -3.77 15.91
CA PRO A 197 -13.38 -3.64 15.83
C PRO A 197 -12.67 -4.80 16.53
N THR A 198 -11.57 -5.23 15.94
CA THR A 198 -10.66 -6.23 16.47
C THR A 198 -9.22 -5.92 16.05
N VAL A 199 -8.26 -6.70 16.51
CA VAL A 199 -6.85 -6.58 16.10
C VAL A 199 -6.27 -7.95 15.77
N VAL A 200 -5.37 -7.99 14.82
CA VAL A 200 -4.74 -9.22 14.35
C VAL A 200 -3.23 -9.11 14.57
N PRO A 201 -2.61 -10.01 15.35
CA PRO A 201 -1.16 -10.02 15.48
C PRO A 201 -0.50 -10.47 14.20
N PHE A 202 0.64 -9.85 13.88
CA PHE A 202 1.50 -10.25 12.77
C PHE A 202 2.94 -10.48 13.25
N GLU A 203 3.64 -11.32 12.52
CA GLU A 203 5.09 -11.48 12.62
C GLU A 203 5.68 -11.54 11.21
N LEU A 204 6.68 -10.69 10.93
CA LEU A 204 7.56 -10.80 9.78
C LEU A 204 8.93 -11.27 10.26
N ARG A 205 9.51 -12.27 9.59
CA ARG A 205 10.83 -12.82 9.90
C ARG A 205 11.60 -13.23 8.64
N PRO A 206 12.93 -13.34 8.71
CA PRO A 206 13.70 -13.92 7.63
C PRO A 206 13.31 -15.40 7.43
N ARG A 207 13.35 -15.81 6.18
CA ARG A 207 13.12 -17.21 5.78
C ARG A 207 14.35 -18.08 6.07
#